data_ec16c36026ccc43370b5732266d7ed38
#
_entry.id   ec16c36026ccc43370b5732266d7ed38
#
_cell.length_a   1.000
_cell.length_b   1.000
_cell.length_c   1.000
_cell.angle_alpha   90.00
_cell.angle_beta   90.00
_cell.angle_gamma   90.00
#
_symmetry.space_group_name_H-M   'P 1'
#
loop_
_entity.id
_entity.type
_entity.pdbx_description
1 polymer ?
#
loop_
_entity_poly.entity_id
_entity_poly.type
_entity_poly.pdbx_seq_one_letter_code
_entity_poly.pdbx_strand_id
1 'polypeptide(L)'
;MSKVLSSLLLFCALTGWAQTPLLKTVEIPDATTPLPRAEGLLSTHWTQDYPYNQLCPRDPVNGYANSYAGCPAIAMGQIINYLRTTEDTRFSDEDDYYHNYAGRNYMIDDDWETLKFPSFPKLNELLDSIDAAFERGEDLTDELAAALVFACGTALTQVYTSEGSGTYTVDQAYAAYQRFGFTDCLLFRNPDSLMYATLISNLQAGYLAHLAVENPAGTVGHNVVVDGYRETDGKFHINFGYGGSLDNWYDIPDPNFYYGMTKVEGIILNIIPNSGPMTIQETSHKQPLEVYPNPVSDVLYLKNLPCKRVEYAVFDVLGQKVATGSSNGTISVAGLGKGLYFLQIKENGCCKTAKFVVK
;
A
#
# COMPACT_ATOMS: atom_id res chain seq x y z
N MET A 1 -27.27 -12.08 -26.47
CA MET A 1 -27.79 -10.86 -27.13
C MET A 1 -26.94 -9.69 -26.64
N SER A 2 -25.99 -9.27 -27.46
CA SER A 2 -25.03 -8.22 -27.17
C SER A 2 -25.72 -6.86 -27.17
N LYS A 3 -25.61 -6.10 -26.08
CA LYS A 3 -25.95 -4.68 -26.06
C LYS A 3 -24.68 -3.88 -26.30
N VAL A 4 -24.55 -3.42 -27.54
CA VAL A 4 -23.57 -2.41 -27.94
C VAL A 4 -24.07 -1.07 -27.39
N LEU A 5 -23.32 -0.46 -26.46
CA LEU A 5 -23.54 0.93 -26.06
C LEU A 5 -22.81 1.85 -27.04
N SER A 6 -23.58 2.65 -27.75
CA SER A 6 -23.10 3.68 -28.67
C SER A 6 -22.52 4.85 -27.89
N SER A 7 -21.24 5.14 -28.15
CA SER A 7 -20.57 6.37 -27.73
C SER A 7 -21.18 7.57 -28.45
N LEU A 8 -21.82 8.49 -27.73
CA LEU A 8 -22.24 9.78 -28.26
C LEU A 8 -21.10 10.78 -28.07
N LEU A 9 -20.34 11.02 -29.14
CA LEU A 9 -19.41 12.14 -29.24
C LEU A 9 -20.22 13.43 -29.43
N LEU A 10 -20.32 14.26 -28.40
CA LEU A 10 -20.87 15.61 -28.51
C LEU A 10 -19.73 16.59 -28.74
N PHE A 11 -19.61 17.07 -30.01
CA PHE A 11 -18.81 18.24 -30.35
C PHE A 11 -19.51 19.50 -29.82
N CYS A 12 -18.93 20.17 -28.84
CA CYS A 12 -19.32 21.52 -28.46
C CYS A 12 -18.21 22.50 -28.80
N ALA A 13 -18.58 23.46 -29.64
CA ALA A 13 -17.70 24.51 -30.13
C ALA A 13 -17.47 25.60 -29.06
N LEU A 14 -16.23 25.98 -28.91
CA LEU A 14 -15.64 27.30 -28.55
C LEU A 14 -16.51 28.31 -27.81
N THR A 15 -16.50 28.28 -26.48
CA THR A 15 -16.44 29.47 -25.62
C THR A 15 -15.54 29.10 -24.45
N GLY A 16 -14.57 29.97 -24.11
CA GLY A 16 -13.49 29.69 -23.19
C GLY A 16 -13.95 29.50 -21.72
N TRP A 17 -14.44 28.33 -21.44
CA TRP A 17 -14.66 27.84 -20.05
C TRP A 17 -13.50 26.93 -19.73
N ALA A 18 -12.89 27.15 -18.58
CA ALA A 18 -11.90 26.22 -18.05
C ALA A 18 -12.50 24.83 -18.07
N GLN A 19 -11.91 23.90 -18.85
CA GLN A 19 -12.38 22.52 -18.90
C GLN A 19 -12.15 21.92 -17.50
N THR A 20 -13.23 21.47 -16.87
CA THR A 20 -13.11 20.66 -15.64
C THR A 20 -12.25 19.44 -15.96
N PRO A 21 -11.19 19.19 -15.21
CA PRO A 21 -10.34 18.01 -15.44
C PRO A 21 -11.20 16.74 -15.44
N LEU A 22 -10.96 15.84 -16.39
CA LEU A 22 -11.64 14.55 -16.40
C LEU A 22 -11.01 13.63 -15.36
N LEU A 23 -11.87 12.99 -14.56
CA LEU A 23 -11.45 11.93 -13.66
C LEU A 23 -10.94 10.75 -14.50
N LYS A 24 -9.72 10.28 -14.21
CA LYS A 24 -9.14 9.09 -14.85
C LYS A 24 -9.72 7.85 -14.19
N THR A 25 -10.59 7.13 -14.86
CA THR A 25 -11.19 5.89 -14.36
C THR A 25 -11.05 4.77 -15.38
N VAL A 26 -11.03 3.55 -14.89
CA VAL A 26 -11.11 2.32 -15.70
C VAL A 26 -12.32 1.51 -15.25
N GLU A 27 -12.91 0.76 -16.18
CA GLU A 27 -13.93 -0.22 -15.83
C GLU A 27 -13.30 -1.30 -14.92
N ILE A 28 -14.00 -1.65 -13.85
CA ILE A 28 -13.59 -2.76 -12.98
C ILE A 28 -13.77 -4.06 -13.76
N PRO A 29 -12.74 -4.90 -13.89
CA PRO A 29 -12.88 -6.17 -14.61
C PRO A 29 -13.93 -7.06 -13.94
N ASP A 30 -14.75 -7.72 -14.75
CA ASP A 30 -15.68 -8.74 -14.23
C ASP A 30 -14.86 -9.92 -13.65
N ALA A 31 -15.00 -10.15 -12.36
CA ALA A 31 -14.21 -11.12 -11.57
C ALA A 31 -14.56 -12.60 -11.88
N THR A 32 -15.10 -12.90 -13.05
CA THR A 32 -15.59 -14.25 -13.37
C THR A 32 -14.52 -15.30 -13.67
N THR A 33 -13.23 -14.94 -13.78
CA THR A 33 -12.16 -15.91 -13.98
C THR A 33 -10.99 -15.63 -13.03
N PRO A 34 -10.86 -16.37 -11.90
CA PRO A 34 -9.70 -16.23 -11.04
C PRO A 34 -8.43 -16.68 -11.80
N LEU A 35 -7.53 -15.74 -12.07
CA LEU A 35 -6.16 -16.09 -12.47
C LEU A 35 -5.42 -16.66 -11.26
N PRO A 36 -4.45 -17.59 -11.45
CA PRO A 36 -3.65 -18.10 -10.34
C PRO A 36 -2.93 -16.92 -9.67
N ARG A 37 -3.18 -16.75 -8.37
CA ARG A 37 -2.58 -15.68 -7.54
C ARG A 37 -1.08 -15.94 -7.39
N ALA A 38 -0.27 -14.96 -7.71
CA ALA A 38 1.13 -14.91 -7.32
C ALA A 38 1.21 -14.22 -5.94
N GLU A 39 2.08 -14.67 -5.04
CA GLU A 39 2.16 -14.15 -3.68
C GLU A 39 3.03 -12.89 -3.64
N GLY A 40 2.47 -11.76 -3.18
CA GLY A 40 3.15 -10.54 -2.75
C GLY A 40 3.21 -10.45 -1.21
N LEU A 41 3.59 -9.29 -0.67
CA LEU A 41 3.59 -9.02 0.78
C LEU A 41 2.18 -8.80 1.34
N LEU A 42 1.27 -8.27 0.52
CA LEU A 42 -0.13 -8.09 0.91
C LEU A 42 -0.87 -9.43 0.95
N SER A 43 -1.52 -9.70 2.07
CA SER A 43 -2.49 -10.79 2.21
C SER A 43 -3.93 -10.35 1.86
N THR A 44 -4.16 -9.04 1.72
CA THR A 44 -5.48 -8.48 1.41
C THR A 44 -5.71 -8.41 -0.10
N HIS A 45 -6.97 -8.62 -0.50
CA HIS A 45 -7.42 -8.51 -1.88
C HIS A 45 -8.68 -7.64 -1.92
N TRP A 46 -8.51 -6.36 -1.57
CA TRP A 46 -9.62 -5.43 -1.53
C TRP A 46 -10.10 -5.09 -2.94
N THR A 47 -11.35 -4.64 -3.03
CA THR A 47 -11.99 -4.20 -4.27
C THR A 47 -12.66 -2.84 -4.06
N GLN A 48 -13.07 -2.17 -5.15
CA GLN A 48 -13.73 -0.87 -5.07
C GLN A 48 -15.24 -0.99 -4.76
N ASP A 49 -15.76 -2.20 -4.73
CA ASP A 49 -17.15 -2.54 -4.42
C ASP A 49 -17.35 -2.89 -2.94
N TYR A 50 -18.54 -3.39 -2.62
CA TYR A 50 -18.87 -3.90 -1.30
C TYR A 50 -17.89 -5.02 -0.85
N PRO A 51 -17.41 -5.00 0.41
CA PRO A 51 -17.87 -4.13 1.50
C PRO A 51 -17.19 -2.76 1.56
N TYR A 52 -16.12 -2.51 0.82
CA TYR A 52 -15.21 -1.37 0.96
C TYR A 52 -15.84 -0.02 0.60
N ASN A 53 -16.89 -0.01 -0.23
CA ASN A 53 -17.62 1.20 -0.61
C ASN A 53 -18.88 1.47 0.21
N GLN A 54 -19.17 0.66 1.24
CA GLN A 54 -20.44 0.79 1.99
C GLN A 54 -20.60 2.12 2.73
N LEU A 55 -19.49 2.80 3.04
CA LEU A 55 -19.46 4.10 3.69
C LEU A 55 -19.14 5.26 2.73
N CYS A 56 -19.00 5.00 1.43
CA CYS A 56 -18.85 6.07 0.44
C CYS A 56 -20.15 6.82 0.20
N PRO A 57 -20.09 8.13 -0.17
CA PRO A 57 -21.26 8.91 -0.48
C PRO A 57 -22.15 8.25 -1.55
N ARG A 58 -23.46 8.32 -1.35
CA ARG A 58 -24.43 7.92 -2.38
C ARG A 58 -24.40 8.89 -3.55
N ASP A 59 -24.47 8.37 -4.77
CA ASP A 59 -24.45 9.18 -5.98
C ASP A 59 -25.78 9.91 -6.22
N PRO A 60 -25.89 11.23 -6.00
CA PRO A 60 -27.16 11.94 -6.11
C PRO A 60 -27.66 12.10 -7.55
N VAL A 61 -26.79 11.90 -8.53
CA VAL A 61 -27.13 12.03 -9.96
C VAL A 61 -27.62 10.70 -10.53
N ASN A 62 -27.23 9.58 -9.93
CA ASN A 62 -27.60 8.24 -10.39
C ASN A 62 -28.47 7.49 -9.37
N GLY A 63 -29.59 8.10 -8.99
CA GLY A 63 -30.62 7.45 -8.17
C GLY A 63 -30.14 7.03 -6.76
N TYR A 64 -29.17 7.71 -6.21
CA TYR A 64 -28.53 7.39 -4.92
C TYR A 64 -27.91 5.98 -4.88
N ALA A 65 -27.41 5.49 -5.99
CA ALA A 65 -26.62 4.26 -6.04
C ALA A 65 -25.35 4.39 -5.20
N ASN A 66 -24.75 3.27 -4.81
CA ASN A 66 -23.44 3.27 -4.15
C ASN A 66 -22.38 3.85 -5.10
N SER A 67 -21.62 4.83 -4.64
CA SER A 67 -20.39 5.20 -5.34
C SER A 67 -19.36 4.09 -5.16
N TYR A 68 -18.44 3.97 -6.14
CA TYR A 68 -17.25 3.14 -5.96
C TYR A 68 -16.32 3.73 -4.88
N ALA A 69 -15.56 2.86 -4.24
CA ALA A 69 -14.56 3.28 -3.24
C ALA A 69 -13.40 4.08 -3.86
N GLY A 70 -13.10 3.85 -5.14
CA GLY A 70 -12.01 4.49 -5.86
C GLY A 70 -10.65 3.82 -5.67
N CYS A 71 -9.96 3.57 -6.77
CA CYS A 71 -8.67 2.86 -6.74
C CYS A 71 -7.61 3.52 -5.85
N PRO A 72 -7.46 4.87 -5.77
CA PRO A 72 -6.44 5.44 -4.89
C PRO A 72 -6.76 5.23 -3.41
N ALA A 73 -8.04 5.27 -3.00
CA ALA A 73 -8.46 4.99 -1.64
C ALA A 73 -8.26 3.51 -1.26
N ILE A 74 -8.51 2.59 -2.20
CA ILE A 74 -8.25 1.15 -2.01
C ILE A 74 -6.74 0.89 -1.88
N ALA A 75 -5.91 1.45 -2.77
CA ALA A 75 -4.47 1.27 -2.70
C ALA A 75 -3.89 1.82 -1.39
N MET A 76 -4.27 3.05 -1.01
CA MET A 76 -3.83 3.68 0.23
C MET A 76 -4.35 2.91 1.46
N GLY A 77 -5.62 2.51 1.48
CA GLY A 77 -6.22 1.76 2.57
C GLY A 77 -5.55 0.41 2.81
N GLN A 78 -5.20 -0.33 1.75
CA GLN A 78 -4.46 -1.59 1.87
C GLN A 78 -3.05 -1.37 2.44
N ILE A 79 -2.35 -0.30 2.04
CA ILE A 79 -1.02 0.04 2.57
C ILE A 79 -1.12 0.39 4.06
N ILE A 80 -2.06 1.24 4.47
CA ILE A 80 -2.27 1.63 5.87
C ILE A 80 -2.66 0.42 6.72
N ASN A 81 -3.58 -0.43 6.23
CA ASN A 81 -3.95 -1.67 6.90
C ASN A 81 -2.76 -2.62 7.07
N TYR A 82 -1.88 -2.73 6.07
CA TYR A 82 -0.64 -3.51 6.16
C TYR A 82 0.33 -2.95 7.20
N LEU A 83 0.48 -1.63 7.25
CA LEU A 83 1.34 -0.94 8.22
C LEU A 83 0.75 -0.92 9.64
N ARG A 84 -0.54 -1.26 9.79
CA ARG A 84 -1.23 -1.35 11.09
C ARG A 84 -1.17 -0.04 11.89
N THR A 85 -1.28 1.11 11.24
CA THR A 85 -1.29 2.43 11.91
C THR A 85 -2.04 3.45 11.07
N THR A 86 -2.86 4.28 11.71
CA THR A 86 -3.47 5.47 11.09
C THR A 86 -2.64 6.73 11.37
N GLU A 87 -1.48 6.61 12.05
CA GLU A 87 -0.65 7.72 12.53
C GLU A 87 -1.48 8.75 13.32
N ASP A 88 -2.43 8.26 14.14
CA ASP A 88 -3.37 9.07 14.92
C ASP A 88 -4.18 10.08 14.09
N THR A 89 -4.36 9.82 12.80
CA THR A 89 -5.11 10.71 11.90
C THR A 89 -6.55 10.83 12.35
N ARG A 90 -7.02 12.09 12.50
CA ARG A 90 -8.42 12.45 12.78
C ARG A 90 -8.82 13.59 11.87
N PHE A 91 -10.11 13.67 11.55
CA PHE A 91 -10.70 14.64 10.64
C PHE A 91 -11.47 15.70 11.41
N SER A 92 -11.48 16.92 10.87
CA SER A 92 -12.17 18.09 11.41
C SER A 92 -12.76 18.90 10.26
N ASP A 93 -13.53 19.94 10.55
CA ASP A 93 -14.11 20.86 9.55
C ASP A 93 -13.05 21.45 8.59
N GLU A 94 -11.76 21.43 8.97
CA GLU A 94 -10.67 21.88 8.09
C GLU A 94 -10.38 20.89 6.94
N ASP A 95 -10.81 19.64 7.08
CA ASP A 95 -10.67 18.58 6.07
C ASP A 95 -11.88 18.49 5.15
N ASP A 96 -12.93 19.26 5.43
CA ASP A 96 -14.11 19.29 4.58
C ASP A 96 -13.78 19.85 3.19
N TYR A 97 -14.40 19.30 2.17
CA TYR A 97 -14.22 19.80 0.82
C TYR A 97 -15.51 19.72 0.00
N TYR A 98 -15.63 20.67 -0.91
CA TYR A 98 -16.74 20.74 -1.84
C TYR A 98 -16.52 19.78 -3.00
N HIS A 99 -17.30 18.70 -3.00
CA HIS A 99 -17.37 17.77 -4.12
C HIS A 99 -18.26 18.40 -5.22
N ASN A 100 -17.70 18.62 -6.43
CA ASN A 100 -18.41 19.32 -7.51
C ASN A 100 -18.15 18.71 -8.89
N TYR A 101 -18.24 17.40 -9.01
CA TYR A 101 -17.97 16.66 -10.23
C TYR A 101 -19.27 16.24 -10.94
N ALA A 102 -19.42 16.59 -12.24
CA ALA A 102 -20.49 16.12 -13.12
C ALA A 102 -21.91 16.25 -12.51
N GLY A 103 -22.19 17.42 -11.90
CA GLY A 103 -23.49 17.71 -11.28
C GLY A 103 -23.68 17.14 -9.87
N ARG A 104 -22.70 16.46 -9.32
CA ARG A 104 -22.66 15.98 -7.93
C ARG A 104 -22.05 17.06 -7.06
N ASN A 105 -22.91 17.86 -6.42
CA ASN A 105 -22.53 19.06 -5.68
C ASN A 105 -22.94 18.89 -4.21
N TYR A 106 -21.97 18.65 -3.32
CA TYR A 106 -22.18 18.43 -1.90
C TYR A 106 -20.88 18.65 -1.11
N MET A 107 -21.02 18.83 0.20
CA MET A 107 -19.89 18.92 1.13
C MET A 107 -19.60 17.55 1.76
N ILE A 108 -18.36 17.18 1.80
CA ILE A 108 -17.91 16.02 2.60
C ILE A 108 -17.89 16.49 4.06
N ASP A 109 -18.53 15.81 4.94
CA ASP A 109 -18.93 16.05 6.31
C ASP A 109 -20.33 16.63 6.42
N ASP A 110 -20.69 17.78 5.83
CA ASP A 110 -21.97 18.44 6.03
C ASP A 110 -23.17 17.66 5.46
N ASP A 111 -23.02 17.04 4.28
CA ASP A 111 -24.13 16.36 3.58
C ASP A 111 -24.29 14.86 3.93
N TRP A 112 -23.70 14.43 5.04
CA TRP A 112 -23.63 13.03 5.44
C TRP A 112 -24.99 12.35 5.63
N GLU A 113 -25.98 13.02 6.21
CA GLU A 113 -27.32 12.44 6.39
C GLU A 113 -28.02 12.13 5.07
N THR A 114 -27.86 13.03 4.10
CA THR A 114 -28.50 12.91 2.77
C THR A 114 -27.83 11.82 1.94
N LEU A 115 -26.51 11.79 1.93
CA LEU A 115 -25.73 10.92 1.06
C LEU A 115 -25.20 9.67 1.74
N LYS A 116 -25.53 9.46 3.04
CA LYS A 116 -25.33 8.21 3.78
C LYS A 116 -23.86 7.81 3.98
N PHE A 117 -22.99 8.77 4.16
CA PHE A 117 -21.61 8.53 4.61
C PHE A 117 -21.43 8.98 6.06
N PRO A 118 -20.36 8.60 6.78
CA PRO A 118 -20.16 9.04 8.17
C PRO A 118 -19.74 10.51 8.22
N SER A 119 -20.31 11.29 9.16
CA SER A 119 -19.75 12.60 9.54
C SER A 119 -18.35 12.45 10.12
N PHE A 120 -17.53 13.50 10.15
CA PHE A 120 -16.17 13.43 10.71
C PHE A 120 -16.12 12.99 12.17
N PRO A 121 -17.01 13.45 13.09
CA PRO A 121 -17.05 12.87 14.42
C PRO A 121 -17.28 11.35 14.42
N LYS A 122 -18.20 10.84 13.54
CA LYS A 122 -18.44 9.41 13.42
C LYS A 122 -17.27 8.66 12.78
N LEU A 123 -16.63 9.24 11.78
CA LEU A 123 -15.44 8.69 11.15
C LEU A 123 -14.29 8.56 12.15
N ASN A 124 -14.11 9.56 13.01
CA ASN A 124 -13.08 9.54 14.06
C ASN A 124 -13.33 8.44 15.10
N GLU A 125 -14.59 8.17 15.51
CA GLU A 125 -14.92 7.02 16.36
C GLU A 125 -14.55 5.66 15.69
N LEU A 126 -14.74 5.56 14.38
CA LEU A 126 -14.36 4.38 13.62
C LEU A 126 -12.83 4.26 13.50
N LEU A 127 -12.11 5.37 13.33
CA LEU A 127 -10.65 5.39 13.34
C LEU A 127 -10.08 5.00 14.71
N ASP A 128 -10.69 5.45 15.83
CA ASP A 128 -10.32 4.96 17.18
C ASP A 128 -10.49 3.44 17.29
N SER A 129 -11.54 2.90 16.69
CA SER A 129 -11.80 1.45 16.68
C SER A 129 -10.81 0.70 15.79
N ILE A 130 -10.35 1.30 14.69
CA ILE A 130 -9.31 0.76 13.80
C ILE A 130 -7.98 0.70 14.54
N ASP A 131 -7.57 1.81 15.20
CA ASP A 131 -6.33 1.86 15.96
C ASP A 131 -6.34 0.83 17.09
N ALA A 132 -7.44 0.70 17.82
CA ALA A 132 -7.61 -0.32 18.84
C ALA A 132 -7.54 -1.77 18.28
N ALA A 133 -8.06 -2.03 17.07
CA ALA A 133 -7.93 -3.32 16.41
C ALA A 133 -6.47 -3.59 16.00
N PHE A 134 -5.78 -2.57 15.49
CA PHE A 134 -4.36 -2.64 15.14
C PHE A 134 -3.49 -2.94 16.37
N GLU A 135 -3.72 -2.26 17.50
CA GLU A 135 -3.01 -2.52 18.77
C GLU A 135 -3.21 -3.95 19.28
N ARG A 136 -4.41 -4.53 19.10
CA ARG A 136 -4.69 -5.92 19.51
C ARG A 136 -4.21 -6.96 18.49
N GLY A 137 -3.68 -6.53 17.34
CA GLY A 137 -3.27 -7.44 16.27
C GLY A 137 -4.45 -8.11 15.54
N GLU A 138 -5.65 -7.55 15.62
CA GLU A 138 -6.87 -8.07 15.00
C GLU A 138 -7.03 -7.57 13.57
N ASP A 139 -7.59 -8.39 12.70
CA ASP A 139 -7.99 -7.95 11.36
C ASP A 139 -9.20 -7.01 11.43
N LEU A 140 -9.27 -6.08 10.48
CA LEU A 140 -10.39 -5.17 10.38
C LEU A 140 -11.66 -5.92 9.96
N THR A 141 -12.78 -5.60 10.59
CA THR A 141 -14.10 -5.99 10.09
C THR A 141 -14.41 -5.26 8.78
N ASP A 142 -15.41 -5.74 8.03
CA ASP A 142 -15.86 -5.10 6.79
C ASP A 142 -16.22 -3.61 7.00
N GLU A 143 -16.85 -3.27 8.13
CA GLU A 143 -17.19 -1.88 8.47
C GLU A 143 -15.94 -1.04 8.73
N LEU A 144 -14.97 -1.54 9.50
CA LEU A 144 -13.74 -0.84 9.80
C LEU A 144 -12.85 -0.69 8.55
N ALA A 145 -12.81 -1.71 7.69
CA ALA A 145 -12.09 -1.62 6.42
C ALA A 145 -12.72 -0.55 5.50
N ALA A 146 -14.06 -0.51 5.42
CA ALA A 146 -14.75 0.55 4.67
C ALA A 146 -14.54 1.95 5.29
N ALA A 147 -14.48 2.06 6.61
CA ALA A 147 -14.19 3.32 7.30
C ALA A 147 -12.77 3.81 6.99
N LEU A 148 -11.78 2.90 6.99
CA LEU A 148 -10.41 3.22 6.57
C LEU A 148 -10.35 3.69 5.12
N VAL A 149 -11.05 3.00 4.22
CA VAL A 149 -11.13 3.38 2.80
C VAL A 149 -11.78 4.75 2.63
N PHE A 150 -12.88 5.04 3.35
CA PHE A 150 -13.53 6.35 3.30
C PHE A 150 -12.62 7.46 3.88
N ALA A 151 -11.91 7.20 4.97
CA ALA A 151 -10.92 8.10 5.53
C ALA A 151 -9.78 8.43 4.54
N CYS A 152 -9.26 7.40 3.84
CA CYS A 152 -8.30 7.58 2.76
C CYS A 152 -8.88 8.44 1.63
N GLY A 153 -10.10 8.15 1.19
CA GLY A 153 -10.78 8.91 0.13
C GLY A 153 -11.04 10.37 0.51
N THR A 154 -11.33 10.65 1.78
CA THR A 154 -11.45 12.01 2.31
C THR A 154 -10.11 12.75 2.24
N ALA A 155 -9.03 12.14 2.74
CA ALA A 155 -7.69 12.75 2.67
C ALA A 155 -7.21 12.97 1.22
N LEU A 156 -7.64 12.11 0.29
CA LEU A 156 -7.40 12.23 -1.15
C LEU A 156 -8.20 13.36 -1.81
N THR A 157 -9.13 13.99 -1.11
CA THR A 157 -10.14 14.88 -1.72
C THR A 157 -10.76 14.25 -2.97
N GLN A 158 -11.17 12.99 -2.83
CA GLN A 158 -11.54 12.12 -3.94
C GLN A 158 -12.88 12.51 -4.56
N VAL A 159 -13.01 12.28 -5.86
CA VAL A 159 -14.31 12.32 -6.56
C VAL A 159 -15.02 10.99 -6.36
N TYR A 160 -16.28 11.03 -5.96
CA TYR A 160 -17.15 9.87 -5.77
C TYR A 160 -18.26 9.85 -6.82
N THR A 161 -18.39 8.74 -7.56
CA THR A 161 -19.50 8.46 -8.47
C THR A 161 -19.81 6.97 -8.49
N SER A 162 -21.03 6.61 -8.87
CA SER A 162 -21.44 5.21 -9.12
C SER A 162 -20.95 4.64 -10.46
N GLU A 163 -20.26 5.46 -11.27
CA GLU A 163 -19.68 5.07 -12.56
C GLU A 163 -18.17 4.88 -12.47
N GLY A 164 -17.55 5.39 -11.40
CA GLY A 164 -16.13 5.29 -11.09
C GLY A 164 -15.68 6.46 -10.23
N SER A 165 -14.96 6.16 -9.16
CA SER A 165 -14.41 7.14 -8.20
C SER A 165 -12.89 7.20 -8.29
N GLY A 166 -12.29 8.33 -7.90
CA GLY A 166 -10.82 8.45 -7.91
C GLY A 166 -10.34 9.88 -7.78
N THR A 167 -9.10 10.10 -8.15
CA THR A 167 -8.39 11.39 -8.11
C THR A 167 -8.00 11.85 -9.51
N TYR A 168 -7.64 13.12 -9.66
CA TYR A 168 -7.17 13.68 -10.93
C TYR A 168 -5.70 13.39 -11.20
N THR A 169 -4.89 13.39 -10.14
CA THR A 169 -3.45 13.17 -10.24
C THR A 169 -2.93 12.42 -9.01
N VAL A 170 -1.74 11.84 -9.15
CA VAL A 170 -1.02 11.18 -8.05
C VAL A 170 -0.62 12.14 -6.92
N ASP A 171 -0.61 13.47 -7.17
CA ASP A 171 -0.33 14.47 -6.13
C ASP A 171 -1.33 14.42 -4.99
N GLN A 172 -2.59 14.11 -5.28
CA GLN A 172 -3.61 13.96 -4.25
C GLN A 172 -3.29 12.78 -3.34
N ALA A 173 -2.81 11.66 -3.90
CA ALA A 173 -2.37 10.53 -3.10
C ALA A 173 -1.13 10.87 -2.27
N TYR A 174 -0.16 11.59 -2.84
CA TYR A 174 1.02 12.04 -2.10
C TYR A 174 0.65 12.96 -0.92
N ALA A 175 -0.22 13.95 -1.16
CA ALA A 175 -0.72 14.84 -0.11
C ALA A 175 -1.52 14.08 0.97
N ALA A 176 -2.31 13.06 0.57
CA ALA A 176 -3.06 12.22 1.50
C ALA A 176 -2.15 11.42 2.44
N TYR A 177 -1.06 10.84 1.95
CA TYR A 177 -0.08 10.20 2.82
C TYR A 177 0.54 11.19 3.82
N GLN A 178 0.88 12.41 3.38
CA GLN A 178 1.38 13.44 4.29
C GLN A 178 0.32 13.85 5.32
N ARG A 179 -0.96 13.95 4.92
CA ARG A 179 -2.09 14.22 5.83
C ARG A 179 -2.29 13.10 6.85
N PHE A 180 -1.98 11.87 6.50
CA PHE A 180 -1.93 10.71 7.40
C PHE A 180 -0.63 10.64 8.22
N GLY A 181 0.22 11.64 8.20
CA GLY A 181 1.43 11.69 9.00
C GLY A 181 2.66 10.99 8.39
N PHE A 182 2.57 10.36 7.24
CA PHE A 182 3.73 9.74 6.56
C PHE A 182 4.63 10.81 5.92
N THR A 183 5.33 11.59 6.75
CA THR A 183 6.06 12.80 6.33
C THR A 183 7.31 12.51 5.50
N ASP A 184 7.88 11.31 5.60
CA ASP A 184 9.09 10.90 4.88
C ASP A 184 8.80 10.30 3.50
N CYS A 185 7.52 10.22 3.09
CA CYS A 185 7.17 9.70 1.78
C CYS A 185 7.72 10.59 0.64
N LEU A 186 8.11 9.95 -0.46
CA LEU A 186 8.71 10.57 -1.63
C LEU A 186 7.88 10.27 -2.88
N LEU A 187 7.61 11.30 -3.67
CA LEU A 187 6.94 11.15 -4.97
C LEU A 187 7.95 11.18 -6.10
N PHE A 188 8.09 10.07 -6.81
CA PHE A 188 8.86 10.00 -8.07
C PHE A 188 7.91 10.03 -9.26
N ARG A 189 8.19 10.89 -10.25
CA ARG A 189 7.37 11.01 -11.47
C ARG A 189 7.97 10.33 -12.68
N ASN A 190 9.27 10.07 -12.64
CA ASN A 190 9.99 9.43 -13.73
C ASN A 190 10.63 8.13 -13.23
N PRO A 191 10.46 7.03 -13.97
CA PRO A 191 11.15 5.77 -13.67
C PRO A 191 12.64 5.91 -14.04
N ASP A 192 13.46 6.27 -13.06
CA ASP A 192 14.93 6.35 -13.17
C ASP A 192 15.61 5.37 -12.21
N SER A 193 16.93 5.30 -12.29
CA SER A 193 17.70 4.37 -11.47
C SER A 193 17.55 4.60 -9.96
N LEU A 194 17.33 5.86 -9.52
CA LEU A 194 17.13 6.19 -8.12
C LEU A 194 15.76 5.70 -7.64
N MET A 195 14.72 5.90 -8.45
CA MET A 195 13.37 5.39 -8.16
C MET A 195 13.39 3.87 -7.98
N TYR A 196 14.00 3.11 -8.92
CA TYR A 196 14.06 1.65 -8.82
C TYR A 196 14.88 1.19 -7.62
N ALA A 197 16.04 1.82 -7.35
CA ALA A 197 16.87 1.47 -6.20
C ALA A 197 16.10 1.69 -4.88
N THR A 198 15.36 2.81 -4.77
CA THR A 198 14.53 3.13 -3.60
C THR A 198 13.36 2.15 -3.47
N LEU A 199 12.66 1.86 -4.57
CA LEU A 199 11.55 0.89 -4.59
C LEU A 199 12.01 -0.50 -4.13
N ILE A 200 13.08 -1.02 -4.70
CA ILE A 200 13.64 -2.33 -4.32
C ILE A 200 14.04 -2.34 -2.85
N SER A 201 14.72 -1.27 -2.37
CA SER A 201 15.10 -1.14 -0.97
C SER A 201 13.88 -1.12 -0.04
N ASN A 202 12.82 -0.39 -0.40
CA ASN A 202 11.57 -0.37 0.37
C ASN A 202 10.96 -1.78 0.45
N LEU A 203 10.77 -2.44 -0.68
CA LEU A 203 10.16 -3.77 -0.73
C LEU A 203 10.98 -4.82 0.04
N GLN A 204 12.31 -4.76 -0.04
CA GLN A 204 13.20 -5.63 0.74
C GLN A 204 13.14 -5.34 2.24
N ALA A 205 12.84 -4.10 2.64
CA ALA A 205 12.62 -3.70 4.02
C ALA A 205 11.17 -3.97 4.50
N GLY A 206 10.28 -4.45 3.63
CA GLY A 206 8.89 -4.73 3.95
C GLY A 206 7.96 -3.52 3.82
N TYR A 207 8.40 -2.43 3.18
CA TYR A 207 7.55 -1.27 2.90
C TYR A 207 6.98 -1.35 1.49
N LEU A 208 5.69 -1.05 1.37
CA LEU A 208 4.97 -1.09 0.12
C LEU A 208 5.09 0.25 -0.63
N ALA A 209 4.70 0.26 -1.91
CA ALA A 209 4.67 1.47 -2.70
C ALA A 209 3.28 1.68 -3.32
N HIS A 210 2.86 2.95 -3.43
CA HIS A 210 1.65 3.35 -4.14
C HIS A 210 2.03 3.81 -5.54
N LEU A 211 1.61 3.08 -6.57
CA LEU A 211 1.92 3.34 -7.96
C LEU A 211 0.68 3.85 -8.70
N ALA A 212 0.79 5.01 -9.32
CA ALA A 212 -0.20 5.53 -10.25
C ALA A 212 0.29 5.32 -11.70
N VAL A 213 -0.54 4.68 -12.50
CA VAL A 213 -0.29 4.40 -13.92
C VAL A 213 -1.37 5.03 -14.79
N GLU A 214 -1.02 5.37 -16.02
CA GLU A 214 -1.96 5.94 -16.97
C GLU A 214 -1.67 5.47 -18.40
N ASN A 215 -2.66 5.60 -19.29
CA ASN A 215 -2.43 5.45 -20.73
C ASN A 215 -1.61 6.63 -21.26
N PRO A 216 -0.95 6.51 -22.43
CA PRO A 216 -0.14 7.59 -23.00
C PRO A 216 -0.91 8.90 -23.23
N ALA A 217 -2.23 8.84 -23.42
CA ALA A 217 -3.08 10.01 -23.61
C ALA A 217 -3.49 10.69 -22.29
N GLY A 218 -3.24 10.07 -21.13
CA GLY A 218 -3.64 10.58 -19.82
C GLY A 218 -5.16 10.61 -19.59
N THR A 219 -5.91 9.80 -20.32
CA THR A 219 -7.39 9.74 -20.24
C THR A 219 -7.91 8.57 -19.40
N VAL A 220 -7.08 7.57 -19.19
CA VAL A 220 -7.35 6.39 -18.35
C VAL A 220 -6.19 6.24 -17.39
N GLY A 221 -6.47 6.04 -16.11
CA GLY A 221 -5.46 5.85 -15.09
C GLY A 221 -5.94 4.92 -13.98
N HIS A 222 -5.00 4.38 -13.22
CA HIS A 222 -5.28 3.48 -12.11
C HIS A 222 -4.22 3.62 -11.02
N ASN A 223 -4.64 3.40 -9.77
CA ASN A 223 -3.75 3.37 -8.61
C ASN A 223 -3.70 1.96 -8.07
N VAL A 224 -2.49 1.45 -7.87
CA VAL A 224 -2.20 0.07 -7.47
C VAL A 224 -1.16 0.04 -6.35
N VAL A 225 -1.04 -1.10 -5.68
CA VAL A 225 0.02 -1.32 -4.70
C VAL A 225 1.12 -2.16 -5.30
N VAL A 226 2.37 -1.72 -5.18
CA VAL A 226 3.54 -2.56 -5.44
C VAL A 226 3.97 -3.17 -4.11
N ASP A 227 3.90 -4.49 -4.02
CA ASP A 227 4.07 -5.21 -2.75
C ASP A 227 5.04 -6.40 -2.83
N GLY A 228 5.88 -6.46 -3.87
CA GLY A 228 6.91 -7.49 -3.97
C GLY A 228 7.93 -7.19 -5.05
N TYR A 229 9.15 -7.73 -4.87
CA TYR A 229 10.22 -7.72 -5.86
C TYR A 229 10.82 -9.11 -5.99
N ARG A 230 10.97 -9.59 -7.21
CA ARG A 230 11.51 -10.90 -7.52
C ARG A 230 12.88 -10.76 -8.24
N GLU A 231 13.94 -11.07 -7.51
CA GLU A 231 15.32 -10.89 -8.00
C GLU A 231 15.66 -11.73 -9.22
N THR A 232 14.98 -12.88 -9.41
CA THR A 232 15.31 -13.84 -10.48
C THR A 232 15.04 -13.31 -11.88
N ASP A 233 14.09 -12.41 -12.04
CA ASP A 233 13.69 -11.82 -13.32
C ASP A 233 13.44 -10.30 -13.26
N GLY A 234 13.66 -9.68 -12.10
CA GLY A 234 13.55 -8.23 -11.91
C GLY A 234 12.13 -7.69 -11.87
N LYS A 235 11.11 -8.55 -11.71
CA LYS A 235 9.70 -8.14 -11.74
C LYS A 235 9.20 -7.72 -10.37
N PHE A 236 8.17 -6.88 -10.39
CA PHE A 236 7.47 -6.38 -9.21
C PHE A 236 6.09 -7.02 -9.10
N HIS A 237 5.71 -7.46 -7.90
CA HIS A 237 4.35 -7.89 -7.65
C HIS A 237 3.44 -6.66 -7.49
N ILE A 238 2.29 -6.68 -8.16
CA ILE A 238 1.32 -5.59 -8.17
C ILE A 238 -0.04 -6.13 -7.77
N ASN A 239 -0.63 -5.51 -6.72
CA ASN A 239 -2.01 -5.71 -6.32
C ASN A 239 -2.86 -4.61 -6.94
N PHE A 240 -3.83 -5.01 -7.76
CA PHE A 240 -4.66 -4.09 -8.55
C PHE A 240 -5.85 -3.50 -7.81
N GLY A 241 -6.18 -3.99 -6.63
CA GLY A 241 -7.38 -3.56 -5.91
C GLY A 241 -8.68 -4.02 -6.58
N TYR A 242 -8.66 -5.17 -7.25
CA TYR A 242 -9.80 -5.80 -7.93
C TYR A 242 -10.11 -7.19 -7.35
N GLY A 243 -10.10 -7.32 -6.03
CA GLY A 243 -10.43 -8.58 -5.37
C GLY A 243 -9.43 -9.71 -5.66
N GLY A 244 -8.18 -9.39 -5.98
CA GLY A 244 -7.14 -10.32 -6.39
C GLY A 244 -7.09 -10.60 -7.90
N SER A 245 -8.03 -10.04 -8.68
CA SER A 245 -7.95 -10.11 -10.14
C SER A 245 -6.79 -9.27 -10.66
N LEU A 246 -6.04 -9.80 -11.61
CA LEU A 246 -4.85 -9.18 -12.20
C LEU A 246 -3.63 -9.07 -11.27
N ASP A 247 -3.73 -9.44 -9.99
CA ASP A 247 -2.57 -9.46 -9.09
C ASP A 247 -1.52 -10.44 -9.66
N ASN A 248 -0.32 -9.93 -9.97
CA ASN A 248 0.73 -10.71 -10.62
C ASN A 248 2.07 -9.94 -10.63
N TRP A 249 3.07 -10.54 -11.29
CA TRP A 249 4.41 -10.01 -11.47
C TRP A 249 4.56 -9.28 -12.80
N TYR A 250 4.90 -7.99 -12.75
CA TYR A 250 4.97 -7.08 -13.89
C TYR A 250 6.32 -6.37 -13.96
N ASP A 251 6.65 -5.84 -15.12
CA ASP A 251 7.64 -4.77 -15.25
C ASP A 251 7.01 -3.43 -14.82
N ILE A 252 7.82 -2.43 -14.48
CA ILE A 252 7.36 -1.06 -14.22
C ILE A 252 8.23 -0.11 -15.04
N PRO A 253 7.72 0.57 -16.10
CA PRO A 253 6.40 0.36 -16.71
C PRO A 253 6.30 -0.95 -17.47
N ASP A 254 5.13 -1.55 -17.55
CA ASP A 254 4.89 -2.73 -18.36
C ASP A 254 4.22 -2.35 -19.68
N PRO A 255 4.78 -2.73 -20.85
CA PRO A 255 4.21 -2.40 -22.15
C PRO A 255 2.88 -3.09 -22.43
N ASN A 256 2.55 -4.14 -21.67
CA ASN A 256 1.31 -4.90 -21.79
C ASN A 256 0.36 -4.68 -20.60
N PHE A 257 0.55 -3.60 -19.84
CA PHE A 257 -0.29 -3.30 -18.69
C PHE A 257 -1.76 -3.13 -19.12
N TYR A 258 -2.65 -3.57 -18.26
CA TYR A 258 -4.08 -3.63 -18.54
C TYR A 258 -4.62 -2.25 -18.98
N TYR A 259 -5.58 -2.21 -19.90
CA TYR A 259 -6.16 -0.99 -20.50
C TYR A 259 -5.13 -0.05 -21.13
N GLY A 260 -3.94 -0.55 -21.51
CA GLY A 260 -2.90 0.27 -22.14
C GLY A 260 -2.30 1.33 -21.19
N MET A 261 -2.37 1.14 -19.89
CA MET A 261 -1.79 2.03 -18.87
C MET A 261 -0.27 1.83 -18.78
N THR A 262 0.42 2.10 -19.85
CA THR A 262 1.85 1.81 -20.05
C THR A 262 2.78 2.92 -19.57
N LYS A 263 2.23 3.97 -18.97
CA LYS A 263 2.98 5.11 -18.45
C LYS A 263 2.85 5.21 -16.95
N VAL A 264 3.96 5.39 -16.25
CA VAL A 264 3.97 5.76 -14.84
C VAL A 264 3.60 7.23 -14.73
N GLU A 265 2.50 7.56 -14.05
CA GLU A 265 2.17 8.92 -13.65
C GLU A 265 3.02 9.35 -12.47
N GLY A 266 3.20 8.46 -11.51
CA GLY A 266 4.09 8.63 -10.37
C GLY A 266 4.04 7.43 -9.44
N ILE A 267 5.05 7.33 -8.59
CA ILE A 267 5.13 6.32 -7.52
C ILE A 267 5.49 7.00 -6.20
N ILE A 268 4.78 6.63 -5.15
CA ILE A 268 5.02 7.12 -3.79
C ILE A 268 5.77 6.03 -3.03
N LEU A 269 6.96 6.35 -2.56
CA LEU A 269 7.89 5.49 -1.83
C LEU A 269 8.11 6.04 -0.42
N ASN A 270 8.81 5.28 0.42
CA ASN A 270 9.09 5.63 1.82
C ASN A 270 7.81 5.93 2.61
N ILE A 271 6.77 5.15 2.37
CA ILE A 271 5.54 5.18 3.20
C ILE A 271 5.87 4.44 4.48
N ILE A 272 6.52 5.15 5.41
CA ILE A 272 7.10 4.61 6.64
C ILE A 272 6.42 5.28 7.84
N PRO A 273 5.88 4.51 8.79
CA PRO A 273 5.28 5.07 10.00
C PRO A 273 6.26 5.92 10.80
N ASN A 274 5.81 7.10 11.30
CA ASN A 274 6.62 7.97 12.16
C ASN A 274 6.79 7.43 13.58
N SER A 275 5.84 6.63 14.05
CA SER A 275 5.82 6.02 15.38
C SER A 275 6.68 4.74 15.42
N GLY A 276 8.01 4.91 15.48
CA GLY A 276 8.96 3.85 15.82
C GLY A 276 9.13 2.75 14.77
N PRO A 277 10.10 1.84 14.99
CA PRO A 277 10.28 0.72 14.06
C PRO A 277 9.01 -0.12 14.06
N MET A 278 8.50 -0.43 12.86
CA MET A 278 7.49 -1.45 12.68
C MET A 278 7.90 -2.68 13.50
N THR A 279 7.13 -3.00 14.52
CA THR A 279 7.16 -4.36 15.03
C THR A 279 6.54 -5.18 13.91
N ILE A 280 7.37 -5.78 13.05
CA ILE A 280 6.90 -6.84 12.17
C ILE A 280 6.23 -7.83 13.12
N GLN A 281 4.90 -7.83 13.17
CA GLN A 281 4.20 -8.91 13.84
C GLN A 281 4.59 -10.16 13.06
N GLU A 282 5.53 -10.91 13.64
CA GLU A 282 5.76 -12.27 13.22
C GLU A 282 4.42 -13.01 13.30
N THR A 283 3.74 -13.10 12.17
CA THR A 283 2.65 -14.05 12.01
C THR A 283 3.26 -15.43 12.18
N SER A 284 3.01 -16.00 13.34
CA SER A 284 3.29 -17.34 13.83
C SER A 284 4.41 -17.42 14.88
N HIS A 285 4.06 -17.93 16.01
CA HIS A 285 4.78 -18.59 17.10
C HIS A 285 6.23 -19.06 16.84
N LYS A 286 7.15 -18.15 16.48
CA LYS A 286 8.57 -18.49 16.43
C LYS A 286 9.33 -17.61 17.41
N GLN A 287 9.90 -18.26 18.45
CA GLN A 287 10.78 -17.60 19.42
C GLN A 287 11.87 -16.77 18.71
N PRO A 288 12.17 -15.54 19.18
CA PRO A 288 13.24 -14.74 18.58
C PRO A 288 14.57 -15.49 18.62
N LEU A 289 15.44 -15.24 17.62
CA LEU A 289 16.79 -15.75 17.63
C LEU A 289 17.56 -15.10 18.78
N GLU A 290 17.86 -15.87 19.81
CA GLU A 290 18.70 -15.43 20.91
C GLU A 290 20.15 -15.86 20.67
N VAL A 291 21.11 -14.94 20.93
CA VAL A 291 22.52 -15.18 20.77
C VAL A 291 23.28 -14.85 22.07
N TYR A 292 24.19 -15.71 22.46
CA TYR A 292 25.00 -15.52 23.68
C TYR A 292 26.40 -16.14 23.56
N PRO A 293 27.38 -15.66 24.36
CA PRO A 293 27.30 -14.45 25.17
C PRO A 293 27.25 -13.19 24.29
N ASN A 294 26.64 -12.15 24.79
CA ASN A 294 26.63 -10.84 24.13
C ASN A 294 26.91 -9.76 25.19
N PRO A 295 28.11 -9.12 25.19
CA PRO A 295 29.19 -9.19 24.20
C PRO A 295 29.94 -10.54 24.13
N VAL A 296 30.45 -10.88 22.94
CA VAL A 296 31.18 -12.10 22.62
C VAL A 296 32.64 -11.82 22.31
N SER A 297 33.56 -12.82 22.61
CA SER A 297 34.98 -12.73 22.20
C SER A 297 35.27 -13.66 21.01
N ASP A 298 34.92 -14.95 21.12
CA ASP A 298 35.37 -15.97 20.18
C ASP A 298 34.25 -16.76 19.55
N VAL A 299 33.27 -17.20 20.35
CA VAL A 299 32.19 -18.10 19.90
C VAL A 299 30.83 -17.58 20.37
N LEU A 300 29.95 -17.36 19.40
CA LEU A 300 28.56 -17.00 19.57
C LEU A 300 27.70 -18.27 19.53
N TYR A 301 26.85 -18.47 20.54
CA TYR A 301 25.89 -19.56 20.61
C TYR A 301 24.52 -19.08 20.17
N LEU A 302 23.82 -19.90 19.42
CA LEU A 302 22.46 -19.65 18.94
C LEU A 302 21.46 -20.45 19.76
N LYS A 303 20.46 -19.79 20.32
CA LYS A 303 19.37 -20.41 21.07
C LYS A 303 18.09 -20.35 20.25
N ASN A 304 17.18 -21.29 20.48
CA ASN A 304 15.91 -21.38 19.76
C ASN A 304 16.05 -21.58 18.24
N LEU A 305 17.05 -22.38 17.83
CA LEU A 305 17.20 -22.77 16.45
C LEU A 305 16.03 -23.66 16.01
N PRO A 306 15.44 -23.37 14.86
CA PRO A 306 14.29 -24.11 14.35
C PRO A 306 14.67 -25.46 13.75
N CYS A 307 15.93 -25.64 13.32
CA CYS A 307 16.45 -26.89 12.78
C CYS A 307 17.90 -27.17 13.19
N LYS A 308 18.38 -28.42 12.98
CA LYS A 308 19.72 -28.84 13.39
C LYS A 308 20.87 -28.14 12.65
N ARG A 309 20.63 -27.51 11.50
CA ARG A 309 21.63 -26.80 10.72
C ARG A 309 20.99 -25.63 9.99
N VAL A 310 21.56 -24.44 10.15
CA VAL A 310 21.11 -23.19 9.54
C VAL A 310 22.22 -22.55 8.72
N GLU A 311 21.89 -21.91 7.61
CA GLU A 311 22.80 -21.02 6.90
C GLU A 311 22.78 -19.64 7.57
N TYR A 312 23.96 -19.00 7.68
CA TYR A 312 24.08 -17.69 8.31
C TYR A 312 24.92 -16.71 7.49
N ALA A 313 24.64 -15.43 7.69
CA ALA A 313 25.47 -14.33 7.28
C ALA A 313 25.63 -13.32 8.44
N VAL A 314 26.82 -12.74 8.56
CA VAL A 314 27.13 -11.69 9.54
C VAL A 314 27.38 -10.40 8.76
N PHE A 315 26.78 -9.31 9.21
CA PHE A 315 26.91 -7.97 8.63
C PHE A 315 27.47 -7.00 9.66
N ASP A 316 28.28 -6.07 9.23
CA ASP A 316 28.70 -4.93 10.04
C ASP A 316 27.62 -3.82 10.08
N VAL A 317 27.91 -2.71 10.76
CA VAL A 317 27.02 -1.56 10.89
C VAL A 317 26.79 -0.79 9.58
N LEU A 318 27.58 -1.03 8.55
CA LEU A 318 27.44 -0.46 7.22
C LEU A 318 26.65 -1.38 6.29
N GLY A 319 26.15 -2.53 6.79
CA GLY A 319 25.46 -3.55 6.01
C GLY A 319 26.38 -4.40 5.14
N GLN A 320 27.71 -4.30 5.32
CA GLN A 320 28.69 -5.11 4.61
C GLN A 320 28.71 -6.53 5.17
N LYS A 321 28.60 -7.53 4.30
CA LYS A 321 28.66 -8.94 4.70
C LYS A 321 30.11 -9.31 5.03
N VAL A 322 30.39 -9.60 6.30
CA VAL A 322 31.76 -9.86 6.82
C VAL A 322 32.03 -11.34 7.09
N ALA A 323 30.97 -12.17 7.22
CA ALA A 323 31.11 -13.62 7.34
C ALA A 323 29.86 -14.34 6.85
N THR A 324 30.04 -15.56 6.34
CA THR A 324 28.93 -16.46 5.98
C THR A 324 29.31 -17.91 6.25
N GLY A 325 28.31 -18.77 6.42
CA GLY A 325 28.56 -20.18 6.64
C GLY A 325 27.28 -20.94 7.01
N SER A 326 27.49 -22.16 7.49
CA SER A 326 26.42 -22.96 8.09
C SER A 326 26.77 -23.37 9.50
N SER A 327 25.78 -23.40 10.40
CA SER A 327 25.98 -23.67 11.83
C SER A 327 24.96 -24.65 12.37
N ASN A 328 25.39 -25.42 13.36
CA ASN A 328 24.54 -26.30 14.18
C ASN A 328 24.25 -25.71 15.57
N GLY A 329 24.42 -24.38 15.74
CA GLY A 329 24.17 -23.69 17.00
C GLY A 329 25.36 -22.87 17.52
N THR A 330 26.50 -22.86 16.82
CA THR A 330 27.67 -22.05 17.20
C THR A 330 28.29 -21.37 15.99
N ILE A 331 28.72 -20.13 16.16
CA ILE A 331 29.40 -19.33 15.13
C ILE A 331 30.69 -18.79 15.71
N SER A 332 31.83 -19.05 15.05
CA SER A 332 33.08 -18.42 15.42
C SER A 332 33.10 -16.97 14.95
N VAL A 333 33.39 -16.06 15.86
CA VAL A 333 33.55 -14.62 15.62
C VAL A 333 34.99 -14.13 15.88
N ALA A 334 35.93 -15.05 16.13
CA ALA A 334 37.33 -14.74 16.46
C ALA A 334 38.08 -13.95 15.37
N GLY A 335 37.57 -13.95 14.13
CA GLY A 335 38.12 -13.18 13.02
C GLY A 335 37.52 -11.78 12.82
N LEU A 336 36.49 -11.41 13.63
CA LEU A 336 35.82 -10.11 13.53
C LEU A 336 36.52 -9.10 14.44
N GLY A 337 36.62 -7.86 13.98
CA GLY A 337 37.04 -6.72 14.79
C GLY A 337 36.06 -6.40 15.91
N LYS A 338 36.53 -5.62 16.92
CA LYS A 338 35.61 -5.11 17.96
C LYS A 338 34.55 -4.22 17.36
N GLY A 339 33.31 -4.45 17.67
CA GLY A 339 32.21 -3.67 17.10
C GLY A 339 30.84 -4.32 17.24
N LEU A 340 29.84 -3.63 16.71
CA LEU A 340 28.45 -4.10 16.60
C LEU A 340 28.26 -4.82 15.28
N TYR A 341 27.57 -5.97 15.34
CA TYR A 341 27.28 -6.82 14.19
C TYR A 341 25.83 -7.32 14.22
N PHE A 342 25.34 -7.68 13.04
CA PHE A 342 24.04 -8.29 12.84
C PHE A 342 24.22 -9.70 12.26
N LEU A 343 23.66 -10.69 12.95
CA LEU A 343 23.61 -12.06 12.48
C LEU A 343 22.24 -12.30 11.82
N GLN A 344 22.26 -12.78 10.60
CA GLN A 344 21.08 -13.24 9.87
C GLN A 344 21.18 -14.75 9.66
N ILE A 345 20.10 -15.48 9.94
CA ILE A 345 19.96 -16.90 9.58
C ILE A 345 18.80 -17.08 8.60
N LYS A 346 18.98 -17.99 7.61
CA LYS A 346 17.92 -18.35 6.65
C LYS A 346 17.36 -19.73 7.00
N GLU A 347 16.01 -19.80 7.05
CA GLU A 347 15.29 -21.05 7.23
C GLU A 347 13.99 -21.03 6.45
N ASN A 348 13.80 -21.99 5.52
CA ASN A 348 12.55 -22.19 4.75
C ASN A 348 11.96 -20.90 4.16
N GLY A 349 12.82 -20.02 3.62
CA GLY A 349 12.41 -18.73 3.06
C GLY A 349 12.23 -17.60 4.08
N CYS A 350 12.30 -17.88 5.39
CA CYS A 350 12.25 -16.86 6.44
C CYS A 350 13.65 -16.50 6.93
N CYS A 351 13.91 -15.20 7.18
CA CYS A 351 15.14 -14.71 7.79
C CYS A 351 14.89 -14.35 9.25
N LYS A 352 15.77 -14.81 10.16
CA LYS A 352 15.82 -14.35 11.54
C LYS A 352 17.10 -13.56 11.76
N THR A 353 16.99 -12.44 12.47
CA THR A 353 18.14 -11.56 12.74
C THR A 353 18.38 -11.40 14.24
N ALA A 354 19.63 -11.37 14.66
CA ALA A 354 20.05 -11.05 16.03
C ALA A 354 21.20 -10.07 16.02
N LYS A 355 21.23 -9.15 16.98
CA LYS A 355 22.30 -8.17 17.18
C LYS A 355 23.28 -8.67 18.22
N PHE A 356 24.61 -8.55 17.97
CA PHE A 356 25.64 -8.90 18.95
C PHE A 356 26.86 -7.95 18.86
N VAL A 357 27.61 -7.89 19.95
CA VAL A 357 28.81 -7.04 20.09
C VAL A 357 30.02 -7.94 20.27
N VAL A 358 31.07 -7.71 19.47
CA VAL A 358 32.42 -8.31 19.63
C VAL A 358 33.26 -7.39 20.52
N LYS A 359 33.90 -7.91 21.58
CA LYS A 359 34.71 -7.15 22.54
C LYS A 359 36.22 -7.36 22.42
#